data_479d92c7890efd6c108a13be0935a8c0
#
_entry.id   479d92c7890efd6c108a13be0935a8c0
#
_cell.length_a   1.000
_cell.length_b   1.000
_cell.length_c   1.000
_cell.angle_alpha   90.00
_cell.angle_beta   90.00
_cell.angle_gamma   90.00
#
_symmetry.space_group_name_H-M   'P 1'
#
loop_
_entity.id
_entity.type
_entity.pdbx_description
1 polymer ?
#
loop_
_entity_poly.entity_id
_entity_poly.type
_entity_poly.pdbx_seq_one_letter_code
_entity_poly.pdbx_strand_id
1 'polypeptide(L)'
;MSKSFEQQGADIIFPVAGTLGGDTAGNSIKSKKSLVFGVDQDFYDFLPQYKSVILSSVVKGVGASVLAVTKDCVDGKYTGAGYFGNLANKGTFLAPYREMSKKVPAKLQGEIRALQADIISGALSI
;
A
#
# COMPACT_ATOMS: atom_id res chain seq x y z
N MET A 1 -13.67 -13.80 8.87
CA MET A 1 -12.77 -12.88 9.60
C MET A 1 -13.17 -11.41 9.37
N SER A 2 -13.19 -10.84 8.15
CA SER A 2 -13.59 -9.43 7.92
C SER A 2 -14.98 -9.07 8.48
N LYS A 3 -15.99 -9.94 8.31
CA LYS A 3 -17.33 -9.76 8.91
C LYS A 3 -17.28 -9.63 10.44
N SER A 4 -16.42 -10.40 11.11
CA SER A 4 -16.27 -10.34 12.55
C SER A 4 -15.66 -9.01 12.99
N PHE A 5 -14.70 -8.47 12.24
CA PHE A 5 -14.13 -7.15 12.52
C PHE A 5 -15.16 -6.02 12.34
N GLU A 6 -15.98 -6.08 11.29
CA GLU A 6 -17.08 -5.13 11.09
C GLU A 6 -18.13 -5.19 12.21
N GLN A 7 -18.41 -6.38 12.76
CA GLN A 7 -19.32 -6.55 13.91
C GLN A 7 -18.72 -5.93 15.20
N GLN A 8 -17.40 -5.87 15.29
CA GLN A 8 -16.67 -5.22 16.38
C GLN A 8 -16.43 -3.72 16.16
N GLY A 9 -16.98 -3.16 15.07
CA GLY A 9 -16.93 -1.74 14.77
C GLY A 9 -15.74 -1.30 13.91
N ALA A 10 -15.01 -2.22 13.28
CA ALA A 10 -13.94 -1.85 12.36
C ALA A 10 -14.54 -1.20 11.09
N ASP A 11 -14.13 0.01 10.79
CA ASP A 11 -14.49 0.80 9.62
C ASP A 11 -13.39 0.78 8.53
N ILE A 12 -12.18 0.37 8.87
CA ILE A 12 -11.07 0.13 7.93
C ILE A 12 -10.45 -1.23 8.26
N ILE A 13 -10.26 -2.08 7.24
CA ILE A 13 -9.62 -3.38 7.39
C ILE A 13 -8.36 -3.44 6.51
N PHE A 14 -7.25 -3.82 7.12
CA PHE A 14 -5.95 -4.01 6.46
C PHE A 14 -5.60 -5.50 6.42
N PRO A 15 -5.99 -6.22 5.35
CA PRO A 15 -5.80 -7.67 5.25
C PRO A 15 -4.38 -8.03 4.77
N VAL A 16 -3.43 -8.18 5.69
CA VAL A 16 -2.07 -8.64 5.35
C VAL A 16 -2.09 -10.17 5.20
N ALA A 17 -2.67 -10.65 4.11
CA ALA A 17 -2.97 -12.06 3.88
C ALA A 17 -2.94 -12.47 2.39
N GLY A 18 -2.10 -11.83 1.59
CA GLY A 18 -1.98 -12.12 0.16
C GLY A 18 -3.30 -12.00 -0.59
N THR A 19 -3.66 -13.02 -1.37
CA THR A 19 -4.88 -13.04 -2.21
C THR A 19 -6.20 -12.94 -1.44
N LEU A 20 -6.22 -13.24 -0.14
CA LEU A 20 -7.43 -13.11 0.71
C LEU A 20 -7.88 -11.65 0.89
N GLY A 21 -7.06 -10.69 0.51
CA GLY A 21 -7.46 -9.27 0.46
C GLY A 21 -8.68 -9.02 -0.44
N GLY A 22 -8.82 -9.78 -1.54
CA GLY A 22 -9.98 -9.72 -2.42
C GLY A 22 -11.29 -10.14 -1.75
N ASP A 23 -11.27 -11.15 -0.88
CA ASP A 23 -12.44 -11.58 -0.12
C ASP A 23 -12.88 -10.51 0.88
N THR A 24 -11.92 -9.82 1.50
CA THR A 24 -12.19 -8.68 2.39
C THR A 24 -12.85 -7.55 1.62
N ALA A 25 -12.34 -7.18 0.44
CA ALA A 25 -12.93 -6.15 -0.40
C ALA A 25 -14.35 -6.53 -0.88
N GLY A 26 -14.54 -7.80 -1.26
CA GLY A 26 -15.85 -8.34 -1.61
C GLY A 26 -16.87 -8.28 -0.45
N ASN A 27 -16.40 -8.50 0.80
CA ASN A 27 -17.24 -8.33 1.98
C ASN A 27 -17.61 -6.85 2.20
N SER A 28 -16.63 -5.96 2.11
CA SER A 28 -16.84 -4.51 2.31
C SER A 28 -17.82 -3.90 1.30
N ILE A 29 -17.77 -4.35 0.03
CA ILE A 29 -18.77 -3.97 -1.00
C ILE A 29 -20.18 -4.36 -0.56
N LYS A 30 -20.34 -5.59 -0.06
CA LYS A 30 -21.67 -6.12 0.33
C LYS A 30 -22.19 -5.47 1.61
N SER A 31 -21.34 -5.32 2.60
CA SER A 31 -21.73 -4.80 3.92
C SER A 31 -21.88 -3.29 3.93
N LYS A 32 -21.10 -2.56 3.12
CA LYS A 32 -20.97 -1.09 3.11
C LYS A 32 -20.55 -0.51 4.47
N LYS A 33 -19.89 -1.31 5.32
CA LYS A 33 -19.51 -0.94 6.69
C LYS A 33 -18.04 -0.59 6.83
N SER A 34 -17.19 -1.11 5.95
CA SER A 34 -15.75 -0.91 6.03
C SER A 34 -15.13 -0.51 4.70
N LEU A 35 -13.98 0.14 4.76
CA LEU A 35 -13.06 0.34 3.66
C LEU A 35 -11.89 -0.66 3.79
N VAL A 36 -11.16 -0.85 2.70
CA VAL A 36 -10.02 -1.77 2.66
C VAL A 36 -8.75 -0.98 2.40
N PHE A 37 -7.73 -1.28 3.17
CA PHE A 37 -6.37 -0.84 2.94
C PHE A 37 -5.59 -2.01 2.32
N GLY A 38 -5.17 -1.90 1.06
CA GLY A 38 -4.52 -2.98 0.33
C GLY A 38 -3.07 -3.23 0.78
N VAL A 39 -2.52 -4.36 0.39
CA VAL A 39 -1.14 -4.78 0.70
C VAL A 39 -0.47 -5.42 -0.52
N ASP A 40 0.85 -5.28 -0.60
CA ASP A 40 1.73 -5.81 -1.64
C ASP A 40 1.52 -5.17 -3.02
N GLN A 41 0.29 -5.06 -3.49
CA GLN A 41 -0.10 -4.45 -4.76
C GLN A 41 -1.06 -3.30 -4.52
N ASP A 42 -1.16 -2.39 -5.49
CA ASP A 42 -2.21 -1.39 -5.47
C ASP A 42 -3.56 -2.07 -5.77
N PHE A 43 -4.35 -2.29 -4.74
CA PHE A 43 -5.65 -2.96 -4.85
C PHE A 43 -6.63 -2.21 -5.75
N TYR A 44 -6.49 -0.89 -5.90
CA TYR A 44 -7.33 -0.13 -6.81
C TYR A 44 -7.15 -0.57 -8.27
N ASP A 45 -5.93 -0.86 -8.69
CA ASP A 45 -5.61 -1.33 -10.04
C ASP A 45 -5.72 -2.85 -10.14
N PHE A 46 -5.32 -3.58 -9.07
CA PHE A 46 -5.32 -5.05 -9.07
C PHE A 46 -6.72 -5.66 -8.92
N LEU A 47 -7.64 -4.98 -8.21
CA LEU A 47 -9.01 -5.42 -7.94
C LEU A 47 -10.04 -4.38 -8.45
N PRO A 48 -10.09 -4.10 -9.76
CA PRO A 48 -10.84 -2.97 -10.31
C PRO A 48 -12.35 -3.02 -10.01
N GLN A 49 -12.90 -4.21 -9.74
CA GLN A 49 -14.29 -4.40 -9.36
C GLN A 49 -14.61 -3.92 -7.94
N TYR A 50 -13.60 -3.64 -7.11
CA TYR A 50 -13.75 -3.22 -5.70
C TYR A 50 -13.27 -1.78 -5.42
N LYS A 51 -12.98 -0.99 -6.46
CA LYS A 51 -12.44 0.38 -6.34
C LYS A 51 -13.17 1.25 -5.32
N SER A 52 -14.49 1.13 -5.25
CA SER A 52 -15.35 1.96 -4.38
C SER A 52 -15.16 1.72 -2.88
N VAL A 53 -14.43 0.69 -2.48
CA VAL A 53 -14.10 0.40 -1.07
C VAL A 53 -12.60 0.41 -0.78
N ILE A 54 -11.75 0.58 -1.79
CA ILE A 54 -10.30 0.64 -1.58
C ILE A 54 -9.90 2.06 -1.17
N LEU A 55 -9.41 2.20 0.06
CA LEU A 55 -8.96 3.47 0.59
C LEU A 55 -7.59 3.87 0.04
N SER A 56 -6.65 2.95 0.11
CA SER A 56 -5.28 3.04 -0.38
C SER A 56 -4.63 1.65 -0.30
N SER A 57 -3.32 1.55 -0.55
CA SER A 57 -2.56 0.30 -0.40
C SER A 57 -1.12 0.59 0.01
N VAL A 58 -0.54 -0.26 0.85
CA VAL A 58 0.91 -0.33 1.04
C VAL A 58 1.48 -1.24 -0.06
N VAL A 59 2.21 -0.64 -0.97
CA VAL A 59 2.70 -1.33 -2.18
C VAL A 59 4.16 -1.73 -2.02
N LYS A 60 4.47 -2.97 -2.40
CA LYS A 60 5.84 -3.42 -2.65
C LYS A 60 6.22 -3.09 -4.09
N GLY A 61 7.27 -2.29 -4.26
CA GLY A 61 7.78 -1.87 -5.56
C GLY A 61 8.59 -2.96 -6.27
N VAL A 62 7.98 -4.14 -6.49
CA VAL A 62 8.66 -5.29 -7.10
C VAL A 62 9.26 -4.93 -8.46
N GLY A 63 8.52 -4.20 -9.29
CA GLY A 63 9.04 -3.74 -10.59
C GLY A 63 10.29 -2.85 -10.46
N ALA A 64 10.32 -1.95 -9.47
CA ALA A 64 11.48 -1.10 -9.20
C ALA A 64 12.70 -1.93 -8.75
N SER A 65 12.49 -2.93 -7.88
CA SER A 65 13.56 -3.81 -7.41
C SER A 65 14.13 -4.68 -8.53
N VAL A 66 13.27 -5.28 -9.35
CA VAL A 66 13.69 -6.09 -10.50
C VAL A 66 14.47 -5.23 -11.49
N LEU A 67 13.98 -4.04 -11.82
CA LEU A 67 14.67 -3.12 -12.73
C LEU A 67 16.05 -2.72 -12.20
N ALA A 68 16.16 -2.38 -10.91
CA ALA A 68 17.44 -1.98 -10.29
C ALA A 68 18.45 -3.12 -10.37
N VAL A 69 18.08 -4.34 -9.92
CA VAL A 69 18.98 -5.50 -9.93
C VAL A 69 19.36 -5.90 -11.36
N THR A 70 18.41 -5.89 -12.29
CA THR A 70 18.70 -6.20 -13.70
C THR A 70 19.67 -5.20 -14.31
N LYS A 71 19.50 -3.91 -14.00
CA LYS A 71 20.42 -2.86 -14.46
C LYS A 71 21.82 -3.07 -13.89
N ASP A 72 21.96 -3.37 -12.60
CA ASP A 72 23.25 -3.67 -11.99
C ASP A 72 23.92 -4.88 -12.64
N CYS A 73 23.17 -5.91 -13.01
CA CYS A 73 23.69 -7.06 -13.77
C CYS A 73 24.21 -6.64 -15.14
N VAL A 74 23.44 -5.86 -15.90
CA VAL A 74 23.82 -5.38 -17.24
C VAL A 74 25.05 -4.47 -17.18
N ASP A 75 25.12 -3.61 -16.17
CA ASP A 75 26.24 -2.67 -15.95
C ASP A 75 27.48 -3.36 -15.35
N GLY A 76 27.45 -4.66 -15.06
CA GLY A 76 28.55 -5.41 -14.41
C GLY A 76 28.80 -4.99 -12.95
N LYS A 77 27.81 -4.37 -12.28
CA LYS A 77 27.90 -3.88 -10.90
C LYS A 77 27.27 -4.79 -9.87
N TYR A 78 26.64 -5.88 -10.31
CA TYR A 78 25.97 -6.81 -9.41
C TYR A 78 26.98 -7.55 -8.52
N THR A 79 26.83 -7.40 -7.20
CA THR A 79 27.76 -7.96 -6.20
C THR A 79 27.20 -9.18 -5.46
N GLY A 80 25.97 -9.61 -5.78
CA GLY A 80 25.26 -10.64 -5.00
C GLY A 80 24.61 -10.10 -3.72
N ALA A 81 24.72 -8.79 -3.44
CA ALA A 81 24.03 -8.15 -2.32
C ALA A 81 22.52 -8.12 -2.56
N GLY A 82 21.76 -8.25 -1.47
CA GLY A 82 20.30 -8.13 -1.53
C GLY A 82 19.85 -6.71 -1.85
N TYR A 83 18.75 -6.58 -2.60
CA TYR A 83 18.09 -5.28 -2.78
C TYR A 83 17.27 -4.92 -1.54
N PHE A 84 17.50 -3.73 -1.00
CA PHE A 84 16.70 -3.18 0.11
C PHE A 84 15.76 -2.10 -0.40
N GLY A 85 14.46 -2.45 -0.48
CA GLY A 85 13.40 -1.55 -0.91
C GLY A 85 12.92 -0.66 0.24
N ASN A 86 12.93 0.65 0.04
CA ASN A 86 12.46 1.65 1.00
C ASN A 86 11.64 2.75 0.31
N LEU A 87 11.21 3.78 1.07
CA LEU A 87 10.43 4.90 0.54
C LEU A 87 11.23 5.73 -0.48
N ALA A 88 12.55 5.91 -0.27
CA ALA A 88 13.39 6.75 -1.14
C ALA A 88 13.57 6.16 -2.54
N ASN A 89 13.71 4.84 -2.64
CA ASN A 89 13.89 4.13 -3.91
C ASN A 89 12.60 3.53 -4.49
N LYS A 90 11.44 3.85 -3.87
CA LYS A 90 10.13 3.31 -4.24
C LYS A 90 10.04 1.77 -4.15
N GLY A 91 10.88 1.15 -3.36
CA GLY A 91 10.79 -0.27 -3.05
C GLY A 91 9.61 -0.59 -2.15
N THR A 92 9.11 0.40 -1.40
CA THR A 92 7.81 0.42 -0.76
C THR A 92 7.21 1.82 -0.83
N PHE A 93 5.90 1.92 -0.94
CA PHE A 93 5.20 3.22 -0.98
C PHE A 93 3.71 3.08 -0.68
N LEU A 94 3.08 4.22 -0.40
CA LEU A 94 1.65 4.32 -0.22
C LEU A 94 0.98 4.67 -1.55
N ALA A 95 -0.01 3.88 -1.97
CA ALA A 95 -0.78 4.16 -3.17
C ALA A 95 -1.62 5.45 -3.01
N PRO A 96 -1.92 6.17 -4.11
CA PRO A 96 -2.78 7.35 -4.06
C PRO A 96 -4.19 7.01 -3.57
N TYR A 97 -4.82 7.94 -2.85
CA TYR A 97 -6.20 7.77 -2.38
C TYR A 97 -7.26 7.87 -3.50
N ARG A 98 -6.91 8.40 -4.65
CA ARG A 98 -7.79 8.56 -5.83
C ARG A 98 -9.18 9.09 -5.45
N GLU A 99 -10.25 8.36 -5.74
CA GLU A 99 -11.63 8.73 -5.43
C GLU A 99 -11.89 8.89 -3.93
N MET A 100 -11.11 8.19 -3.10
CA MET A 100 -11.20 8.27 -1.64
C MET A 100 -10.49 9.50 -1.05
N SER A 101 -9.79 10.30 -1.86
CA SER A 101 -9.05 11.47 -1.37
C SER A 101 -9.92 12.46 -0.58
N LYS A 102 -11.21 12.56 -0.92
CA LYS A 102 -12.18 13.41 -0.20
C LYS A 102 -12.56 12.84 1.18
N LYS A 103 -12.38 11.55 1.42
CA LYS A 103 -12.63 10.92 2.72
C LYS A 103 -11.45 11.03 3.67
N VAL A 104 -10.26 11.28 3.16
CA VAL A 104 -9.04 11.45 3.96
C VAL A 104 -8.86 12.95 4.21
N PRO A 105 -8.91 13.43 5.47
CA PRO A 105 -8.74 14.84 5.78
C PRO A 105 -7.44 15.41 5.21
N ALA A 106 -7.49 16.62 4.63
CA ALA A 106 -6.31 17.26 4.03
C ALA A 106 -5.14 17.42 5.03
N LYS A 107 -5.47 17.67 6.30
CA LYS A 107 -4.50 17.72 7.39
C LYS A 107 -3.75 16.38 7.51
N LEU A 108 -4.47 15.26 7.59
CA LEU A 108 -3.88 13.92 7.68
C LEU A 108 -3.02 13.59 6.44
N GLN A 109 -3.48 13.95 5.24
CA GLN A 109 -2.67 13.78 4.03
C GLN A 109 -1.37 14.58 4.10
N GLY A 110 -1.40 15.79 4.68
CA GLY A 110 -0.23 16.63 4.91
C GLY A 110 0.75 15.99 5.91
N GLU A 111 0.23 15.50 7.03
CA GLU A 111 1.01 14.81 8.07
C GLU A 111 1.69 13.54 7.53
N ILE A 112 0.99 12.74 6.74
CA ILE A 112 1.56 11.53 6.09
C ILE A 112 2.69 11.92 5.12
N ARG A 113 2.54 12.98 4.33
CA ARG A 113 3.61 13.43 3.43
C ARG A 113 4.82 13.95 4.19
N ALA A 114 4.62 14.68 5.28
CA ALA A 114 5.71 15.15 6.14
C ALA A 114 6.44 13.96 6.76
N LEU A 115 5.71 13.00 7.32
CA LEU A 115 6.28 11.77 7.89
C LEU A 115 7.11 10.97 6.86
N GLN A 116 6.62 10.84 5.63
CA GLN A 116 7.36 10.19 4.56
C GLN A 116 8.67 10.95 4.23
N ALA A 117 8.63 12.28 4.20
CA ALA A 117 9.82 13.11 3.96
C ALA A 117 10.85 12.95 5.09
N ASP A 118 10.40 12.92 6.35
CA ASP A 118 11.27 12.75 7.52
C ASP A 118 11.95 11.37 7.53
N ILE A 119 11.23 10.32 7.15
CA ILE A 119 11.80 8.96 7.00
C ILE A 119 12.83 8.94 5.85
N ILE A 120 12.50 9.54 4.69
CA ILE A 120 13.40 9.57 3.52
C ILE A 120 14.68 10.34 3.81
N SER A 121 14.59 11.45 4.54
CA SER A 121 15.74 12.27 4.91
C SER A 121 16.57 11.68 6.06
N GLY A 122 16.04 10.68 6.78
CA GLY A 122 16.66 10.14 7.99
C GLY A 122 16.43 10.98 9.26
N ALA A 123 15.61 12.03 9.19
CA ALA A 123 15.20 12.80 10.36
C ALA A 123 14.37 11.95 11.34
N LEU A 124 13.65 10.96 10.81
CA LEU A 124 12.97 9.92 11.58
C LEU A 124 13.51 8.55 11.19
N SER A 125 14.07 7.84 12.18
CA SER A 125 14.50 6.45 12.04
C SER A 125 13.35 5.49 12.40
N ILE A 126 13.17 4.44 11.62
CA ILE A 126 12.21 3.35 11.84
C ILE A 126 12.95 2.01 11.88
#